data_56d31e56ff9c1405549905ced34d3ce0
#
_entry.id   56d31e56ff9c1405549905ced34d3ce0
#
_cell.length_a   1.000
_cell.length_b   1.000
_cell.length_c   1.000
_cell.angle_alpha   90.00
_cell.angle_beta   90.00
_cell.angle_gamma   90.00
#
_symmetry.space_group_name_H-M   'P 1'
#
loop_
_entity.id
_entity.type
_entity.pdbx_description
1 polymer ?
#
loop_
_entity_poly.entity_id
_entity_poly.type
_entity_poly.pdbx_seq_one_letter_code
_entity_poly.pdbx_strand_id
1 'polypeptide(L)'
;MREKVSLIKSNRGASLVLVSAFCVIIIGIAVTLTVISSLLLSKAGSVKSQGQAYELATSFSSRIEELILNESAGGNKSCIDLDTFIPSGSDEGDIIPTSYGFDGIPDSSVTAHISRDAADGHYTLTVTATAARETYIRTTEYTGNASTGYSRK
;
A
#
# COMPACT_ATOMS: atom_id res chain seq x y z
N MET A 1 48.51 0.02 62.04
CA MET A 1 48.44 0.72 60.69
C MET A 1 48.13 -0.17 59.47
N ARG A 2 48.09 -1.49 59.62
CA ARG A 2 47.83 -2.41 58.45
C ARG A 2 46.35 -2.61 58.08
N GLU A 3 45.40 -2.44 58.98
CA GLU A 3 43.95 -2.65 58.69
C GLU A 3 43.32 -1.57 57.81
N LYS A 4 43.75 -0.31 57.94
CA LYS A 4 43.14 0.79 57.12
C LYS A 4 43.50 0.69 55.63
N VAL A 5 44.61 0.07 55.26
CA VAL A 5 44.99 -0.08 53.84
C VAL A 5 44.19 -1.16 53.15
N SER A 6 43.74 -2.19 53.86
CA SER A 6 42.91 -3.27 53.31
C SER A 6 41.47 -2.83 52.97
N LEU A 7 40.87 -1.95 53.80
CA LEU A 7 39.54 -1.40 53.58
C LEU A 7 39.48 -0.48 52.36
N ILE A 8 40.52 0.31 52.10
CA ILE A 8 40.58 1.20 50.92
C ILE A 8 40.75 0.37 49.62
N LYS A 9 41.44 -0.75 49.68
CA LYS A 9 41.66 -1.64 48.53
C LYS A 9 40.39 -2.41 48.17
N SER A 10 39.56 -2.79 49.13
CA SER A 10 38.25 -3.43 48.95
C SER A 10 37.23 -2.50 48.30
N ASN A 11 37.17 -1.23 48.73
CA ASN A 11 36.21 -0.26 48.20
C ASN A 11 36.51 0.14 46.75
N ARG A 12 37.76 0.15 46.32
CA ARG A 12 38.11 0.43 44.91
C ARG A 12 37.64 -0.68 43.97
N GLY A 13 37.73 -1.94 44.38
CA GLY A 13 37.24 -3.08 43.60
C GLY A 13 35.73 -3.08 43.47
N ALA A 14 35.00 -2.80 44.55
CA ALA A 14 33.54 -2.74 44.55
C ALA A 14 33.03 -1.59 43.67
N SER A 15 33.66 -0.42 43.67
CA SER A 15 33.34 0.70 42.81
C SER A 15 33.51 0.38 41.32
N LEU A 16 34.56 -0.34 40.95
CA LEU A 16 34.82 -0.69 39.56
C LEU A 16 33.82 -1.70 39.03
N VAL A 17 33.40 -2.67 39.83
CA VAL A 17 32.33 -3.62 39.49
C VAL A 17 31.00 -2.91 39.32
N LEU A 18 30.67 -1.97 40.21
CA LEU A 18 29.43 -1.19 40.10
C LEU A 18 29.40 -0.37 38.80
N VAL A 19 30.46 0.33 38.46
CA VAL A 19 30.56 1.13 37.23
C VAL A 19 30.43 0.23 36.00
N SER A 20 31.12 -0.94 35.99
CA SER A 20 30.98 -1.87 34.84
C SER A 20 29.56 -2.39 34.68
N ALA A 21 28.85 -2.68 35.76
CA ALA A 21 27.46 -3.11 35.74
C ALA A 21 26.54 -2.01 35.14
N PHE A 22 26.74 -0.76 35.55
CA PHE A 22 25.97 0.36 34.95
C PHE A 22 26.28 0.54 33.46
N CYS A 23 27.53 0.40 33.05
CA CYS A 23 27.86 0.47 31.62
C CYS A 23 27.15 -0.61 30.80
N VAL A 24 27.07 -1.84 31.29
CA VAL A 24 26.37 -2.94 30.60
C VAL A 24 24.87 -2.64 30.49
N ILE A 25 24.24 -2.11 31.54
CA ILE A 25 22.85 -1.74 31.53
C ILE A 25 22.60 -0.63 30.50
N ILE A 26 23.44 0.42 30.49
CA ILE A 26 23.29 1.53 29.54
C ILE A 26 23.45 1.04 28.09
N ILE A 27 24.40 0.20 27.81
CA ILE A 27 24.59 -0.40 26.48
C ILE A 27 23.38 -1.24 26.10
N GLY A 28 22.83 -2.05 27.00
CA GLY A 28 21.63 -2.84 26.78
C GLY A 28 20.43 -1.98 26.40
N ILE A 29 20.21 -0.88 27.12
CA ILE A 29 19.14 0.09 26.82
C ILE A 29 19.37 0.74 25.45
N ALA A 30 20.58 1.18 25.14
CA ALA A 30 20.89 1.81 23.87
C ALA A 30 20.63 0.89 22.68
N VAL A 31 21.06 -0.38 22.77
CA VAL A 31 20.81 -1.39 21.73
C VAL A 31 19.30 -1.63 21.55
N THR A 32 18.57 -1.77 22.65
CA THR A 32 17.10 -1.98 22.60
C THR A 32 16.38 -0.82 21.94
N LEU A 33 16.72 0.42 22.28
CA LEU A 33 16.15 1.63 21.68
C LEU A 33 16.45 1.70 20.17
N THR A 34 17.66 1.33 19.76
CA THR A 34 18.03 1.32 18.34
C THR A 34 17.19 0.32 17.55
N VAL A 35 16.99 -0.88 18.07
CA VAL A 35 16.16 -1.92 17.43
C VAL A 35 14.70 -1.47 17.33
N ILE A 36 14.14 -0.93 18.42
CA ILE A 36 12.76 -0.44 18.40
C ILE A 36 12.59 0.69 17.40
N SER A 37 13.52 1.65 17.36
CA SER A 37 13.48 2.77 16.42
C SER A 37 13.54 2.31 14.96
N SER A 38 14.37 1.34 14.63
CA SER A 38 14.44 0.79 13.27
C SER A 38 13.16 0.07 12.86
N LEU A 39 12.53 -0.68 13.76
CA LEU A 39 11.26 -1.34 13.52
C LEU A 39 10.11 -0.34 13.32
N LEU A 40 10.06 0.73 14.12
CA LEU A 40 9.06 1.78 13.97
C LEU A 40 9.21 2.52 12.64
N LEU A 41 10.44 2.82 12.24
CA LEU A 41 10.71 3.49 10.97
C LEU A 41 10.29 2.63 9.77
N SER A 42 10.58 1.34 9.81
CA SER A 42 10.15 0.37 8.79
C SER A 42 8.63 0.29 8.69
N LYS A 43 7.92 0.20 9.83
CA LYS A 43 6.45 0.19 9.85
C LYS A 43 5.84 1.50 9.33
N ALA A 44 6.40 2.64 9.70
CA ALA A 44 5.94 3.93 9.23
C ALA A 44 6.07 4.05 7.69
N GLY A 45 7.14 3.53 7.11
CA GLY A 45 7.33 3.45 5.67
C GLY A 45 6.27 2.59 4.98
N SER A 46 5.99 1.40 5.49
CA SER A 46 4.97 0.49 4.96
C SER A 46 3.57 1.12 5.03
N VAL A 47 3.18 1.72 6.16
CA VAL A 47 1.88 2.40 6.31
C VAL A 47 1.73 3.54 5.30
N LYS A 48 2.78 4.33 5.08
CA LYS A 48 2.76 5.40 4.07
C LYS A 48 2.57 4.83 2.66
N SER A 49 3.32 3.81 2.28
CA SER A 49 3.21 3.17 0.96
C SER A 49 1.85 2.54 0.75
N GLN A 50 1.28 1.89 1.76
CA GLN A 50 -0.06 1.33 1.72
C GLN A 50 -1.12 2.42 1.52
N GLY A 51 -1.01 3.55 2.23
CA GLY A 51 -1.88 4.71 2.03
C GLY A 51 -1.80 5.26 0.60
N GLN A 52 -0.61 5.39 0.05
CA GLN A 52 -0.40 5.83 -1.32
C GLN A 52 -0.99 4.85 -2.35
N ALA A 53 -0.79 3.55 -2.19
CA ALA A 53 -1.38 2.53 -3.07
C ALA A 53 -2.93 2.58 -3.01
N TYR A 54 -3.50 2.73 -1.81
CA TYR A 54 -4.95 2.89 -1.62
C TYR A 54 -5.49 4.13 -2.32
N GLU A 55 -4.85 5.28 -2.15
CA GLU A 55 -5.25 6.54 -2.78
C GLU A 55 -5.19 6.45 -4.31
N LEU A 56 -4.12 5.87 -4.85
CA LEU A 56 -3.97 5.64 -6.29
C LEU A 56 -5.10 4.73 -6.82
N ALA A 57 -5.30 3.56 -6.23
CA ALA A 57 -6.36 2.64 -6.66
C ALA A 57 -7.75 3.27 -6.58
N THR A 58 -8.02 4.02 -5.51
CA THR A 58 -9.32 4.67 -5.30
C THR A 58 -9.54 5.80 -6.30
N SER A 59 -8.55 6.65 -6.54
CA SER A 59 -8.64 7.76 -7.49
C SER A 59 -8.84 7.26 -8.92
N PHE A 60 -8.07 6.26 -9.34
CA PHE A 60 -8.21 5.66 -10.67
C PHE A 60 -9.54 4.93 -10.83
N SER A 61 -9.93 4.11 -9.85
CA SER A 61 -11.21 3.44 -9.88
C SER A 61 -12.37 4.43 -9.98
N SER A 62 -12.36 5.51 -9.18
CA SER A 62 -13.39 6.54 -9.22
C SER A 62 -13.43 7.29 -10.55
N ARG A 63 -12.27 7.53 -11.16
CA ARG A 63 -12.19 8.18 -12.47
C ARG A 63 -12.72 7.27 -13.58
N ILE A 64 -12.38 6.00 -13.57
CA ILE A 64 -12.90 5.01 -14.52
C ILE A 64 -14.41 4.84 -14.30
N GLU A 65 -14.87 4.76 -13.06
CA GLU A 65 -16.30 4.69 -12.70
C GLU A 65 -17.07 5.90 -13.23
N GLU A 66 -16.52 7.11 -13.07
CA GLU A 66 -17.12 8.33 -13.63
C GLU A 66 -17.26 8.25 -15.15
N LEU A 67 -16.27 7.74 -15.85
CA LEU A 67 -16.31 7.56 -17.31
C LEU A 67 -17.31 6.48 -17.75
N ILE A 68 -17.47 5.41 -16.97
CA ILE A 68 -18.43 4.33 -17.25
C ILE A 68 -19.87 4.81 -17.00
N LEU A 69 -20.10 5.53 -15.89
CA LEU A 69 -21.45 5.91 -15.44
C LEU A 69 -21.89 7.27 -15.98
N ASN A 70 -21.02 8.05 -16.63
CA ASN A 70 -21.33 9.41 -17.04
C ASN A 70 -22.32 9.40 -18.19
N GLU A 71 -23.59 9.63 -17.85
CA GLU A 71 -24.62 10.00 -18.82
C GLU A 71 -24.35 11.45 -19.26
N SER A 72 -23.96 11.63 -20.52
CA SER A 72 -23.86 12.96 -21.09
C SER A 72 -25.19 13.66 -20.96
N ALA A 73 -25.25 14.80 -20.30
CA ALA A 73 -26.44 15.63 -20.04
C ALA A 73 -27.13 16.18 -21.33
N GLY A 74 -26.74 15.69 -22.51
CA GLY A 74 -27.24 16.12 -23.81
C GLY A 74 -27.87 15.03 -24.65
N GLY A 75 -28.21 13.87 -24.09
CA GLY A 75 -28.91 12.80 -24.85
C GLY A 75 -28.00 11.98 -25.79
N ASN A 76 -26.76 12.34 -25.97
CA ASN A 76 -25.74 11.49 -26.56
C ASN A 76 -25.09 10.70 -25.43
N LYS A 77 -25.51 9.46 -25.22
CA LYS A 77 -24.88 8.52 -24.32
C LYS A 77 -23.44 8.27 -24.81
N SER A 78 -22.48 8.94 -24.22
CA SER A 78 -21.07 8.67 -24.40
C SER A 78 -20.59 7.81 -23.24
N CYS A 79 -21.29 6.74 -22.94
CA CYS A 79 -20.78 5.70 -22.08
C CYS A 79 -19.63 5.02 -22.81
N ILE A 80 -18.53 4.82 -22.12
CA ILE A 80 -17.47 3.95 -22.63
C ILE A 80 -18.08 2.56 -22.76
N ASP A 81 -18.06 2.00 -23.96
CA ASP A 81 -18.48 0.62 -24.17
C ASP A 81 -17.42 -0.31 -23.61
N LEU A 82 -17.76 -1.01 -22.53
CA LEU A 82 -16.84 -1.90 -21.84
C LEU A 82 -16.42 -3.09 -22.72
N ASP A 83 -17.27 -3.50 -23.67
CA ASP A 83 -16.94 -4.55 -24.62
C ASP A 83 -15.81 -4.14 -25.59
N THR A 84 -15.56 -2.85 -25.77
CA THR A 84 -14.45 -2.35 -26.60
C THR A 84 -13.07 -2.71 -26.03
N PHE A 85 -12.99 -2.86 -24.72
CA PHE A 85 -11.74 -3.23 -24.03
C PHE A 85 -11.52 -4.74 -23.97
N ILE A 86 -12.55 -5.54 -24.26
CA ILE A 86 -12.47 -7.00 -24.22
C ILE A 86 -12.22 -7.51 -25.64
N PRO A 87 -11.08 -8.15 -25.93
CA PRO A 87 -10.80 -8.70 -27.24
C PRO A 87 -11.83 -9.73 -27.67
N SER A 88 -12.13 -9.79 -28.97
CA SER A 88 -13.05 -10.79 -29.52
C SER A 88 -12.60 -12.21 -29.20
N GLY A 89 -13.47 -12.97 -28.51
CA GLY A 89 -13.18 -14.35 -28.09
C GLY A 89 -12.51 -14.47 -26.71
N SER A 90 -12.38 -13.36 -25.99
CA SER A 90 -11.97 -13.33 -24.58
C SER A 90 -13.12 -12.84 -23.72
N ASP A 91 -13.10 -13.17 -22.43
CA ASP A 91 -13.97 -12.60 -21.41
C ASP A 91 -13.24 -11.58 -20.53
N GLU A 92 -12.00 -11.24 -20.90
CA GLU A 92 -11.12 -10.36 -20.14
C GLU A 92 -10.41 -9.37 -21.07
N GLY A 93 -10.14 -8.17 -20.54
CA GLY A 93 -9.41 -7.14 -21.26
C GLY A 93 -8.78 -6.10 -20.31
N ASP A 94 -7.91 -5.27 -20.87
CA ASP A 94 -7.22 -4.23 -20.11
C ASP A 94 -7.74 -2.85 -20.52
N ILE A 95 -8.25 -2.10 -19.54
CA ILE A 95 -8.60 -0.67 -19.72
C ILE A 95 -7.31 0.16 -19.72
N ILE A 96 -6.35 -0.21 -18.87
CA ILE A 96 -5.01 0.37 -18.83
C ILE A 96 -4.03 -0.76 -19.18
N PRO A 97 -3.64 -0.90 -20.46
CA PRO A 97 -2.80 -2.00 -20.92
C PRO A 97 -1.33 -1.87 -20.48
N THR A 98 -0.91 -0.69 -20.07
CA THR A 98 0.44 -0.42 -19.60
C THR A 98 0.40 0.14 -18.18
N SER A 99 1.29 -0.35 -17.32
CA SER A 99 1.41 0.21 -15.97
C SER A 99 1.93 1.65 -16.05
N TYR A 100 1.22 2.58 -15.40
CA TYR A 100 1.65 3.96 -15.27
C TYR A 100 2.38 4.16 -13.94
N GLY A 101 3.58 4.72 -14.01
CA GLY A 101 4.32 5.21 -12.85
C GLY A 101 3.98 6.68 -12.57
N PHE A 102 4.13 7.09 -11.31
CA PHE A 102 3.83 8.44 -10.87
C PHE A 102 5.06 9.13 -10.32
N ASP A 103 5.33 10.34 -10.80
CA ASP A 103 6.40 11.16 -10.29
C ASP A 103 6.20 11.45 -8.80
N GLY A 104 7.26 11.26 -8.02
CA GLY A 104 7.24 11.48 -6.58
C GLY A 104 6.76 10.30 -5.72
N ILE A 105 6.30 9.19 -6.34
CA ILE A 105 5.99 7.95 -5.64
C ILE A 105 6.90 6.85 -6.18
N PRO A 106 7.94 6.43 -5.42
CA PRO A 106 8.87 5.40 -5.88
C PRO A 106 8.17 4.09 -6.20
N ASP A 107 8.58 3.43 -7.27
CA ASP A 107 8.08 2.11 -7.70
C ASP A 107 6.54 2.04 -7.74
N SER A 108 5.91 3.14 -8.20
CA SER A 108 4.47 3.21 -8.34
C SER A 108 4.01 2.66 -9.68
N SER A 109 2.89 1.95 -9.66
CA SER A 109 2.21 1.50 -10.87
C SER A 109 0.72 1.37 -10.65
N VAL A 110 -0.07 1.61 -11.70
CA VAL A 110 -1.51 1.33 -11.72
C VAL A 110 -1.85 0.57 -12.97
N THR A 111 -2.65 -0.49 -12.81
CA THR A 111 -3.25 -1.26 -13.90
C THR A 111 -4.75 -1.36 -13.66
N ALA A 112 -5.54 -1.40 -14.73
CA ALA A 112 -6.97 -1.61 -14.65
C ALA A 112 -7.38 -2.69 -15.64
N HIS A 113 -7.95 -3.73 -15.11
CA HIS A 113 -8.40 -4.92 -15.82
C HIS A 113 -9.91 -5.04 -15.73
N ILE A 114 -10.56 -5.45 -16.82
CA ILE A 114 -11.98 -5.72 -16.87
C ILE A 114 -12.22 -7.16 -17.26
N SER A 115 -13.14 -7.82 -16.57
CA SER A 115 -13.63 -9.14 -16.94
C SER A 115 -15.16 -9.12 -17.10
N ARG A 116 -15.67 -9.91 -18.02
CA ARG A 116 -17.09 -10.10 -18.27
C ARG A 116 -17.50 -11.50 -17.87
N ASP A 117 -18.54 -11.62 -17.05
CA ASP A 117 -19.22 -12.89 -16.84
C ASP A 117 -20.23 -13.11 -17.97
N ALA A 118 -19.91 -14.05 -18.86
CA ALA A 118 -20.76 -14.36 -20.02
C ALA A 118 -22.12 -14.96 -19.63
N ALA A 119 -22.26 -15.53 -18.42
CA ALA A 119 -23.50 -16.14 -17.95
C ALA A 119 -24.52 -15.09 -17.49
N ASP A 120 -24.05 -14.07 -16.78
CA ASP A 120 -24.91 -13.08 -16.11
C ASP A 120 -24.85 -11.68 -16.75
N GLY A 121 -23.94 -11.46 -17.71
CA GLY A 121 -23.74 -10.15 -18.36
C GLY A 121 -23.21 -9.09 -17.39
N HIS A 122 -22.48 -9.52 -16.34
CA HIS A 122 -21.84 -8.64 -15.38
C HIS A 122 -20.41 -8.34 -15.80
N TYR A 123 -19.97 -7.13 -15.49
CA TYR A 123 -18.59 -6.71 -15.69
C TYR A 123 -17.93 -6.49 -14.33
N THR A 124 -16.73 -6.97 -14.19
CA THR A 124 -15.90 -6.78 -12.99
C THR A 124 -14.68 -5.96 -13.35
N LEU A 125 -14.60 -4.75 -12.82
CA LEU A 125 -13.44 -3.87 -12.94
C LEU A 125 -12.51 -4.12 -11.75
N THR A 126 -11.27 -4.49 -12.03
CA THR A 126 -10.21 -4.66 -11.04
C THR A 126 -9.11 -3.64 -11.28
N VAL A 127 -8.96 -2.71 -10.37
CA VAL A 127 -7.87 -1.72 -10.37
C VAL A 127 -6.83 -2.14 -9.35
N THR A 128 -5.61 -2.36 -9.81
CA THR A 128 -4.46 -2.72 -9.00
C THR A 128 -3.49 -1.55 -8.98
N ALA A 129 -3.20 -1.02 -7.81
CA ALA A 129 -2.20 0.02 -7.62
C ALA A 129 -1.09 -0.48 -6.70
N THR A 130 0.15 -0.18 -7.07
CA THR A 130 1.34 -0.47 -6.29
C THR A 130 2.06 0.82 -5.95
N ALA A 131 2.55 0.95 -4.72
CA ALA A 131 3.43 2.03 -4.31
C ALA A 131 4.55 1.43 -3.45
N ALA A 132 5.80 1.59 -3.88
CA ALA A 132 6.96 0.94 -3.33
C ALA A 132 6.76 -0.60 -3.32
N ARG A 133 6.56 -1.20 -2.14
CA ARG A 133 6.40 -2.66 -1.99
C ARG A 133 4.97 -3.08 -1.63
N GLU A 134 4.07 -2.11 -1.53
CA GLU A 134 2.70 -2.34 -1.10
C GLU A 134 1.77 -2.29 -2.31
N THR A 135 0.84 -3.24 -2.37
CA THR A 135 -0.14 -3.33 -3.45
C THR A 135 -1.54 -3.26 -2.86
N TYR A 136 -2.40 -2.47 -3.48
CA TYR A 136 -3.80 -2.40 -3.16
C TYR A 136 -4.64 -2.73 -4.39
N ILE A 137 -5.66 -3.57 -4.20
CA ILE A 137 -6.57 -4.02 -5.25
C ILE A 137 -7.97 -3.55 -4.89
N ARG A 138 -8.62 -2.87 -5.83
CA ARG A 138 -10.02 -2.49 -5.73
C ARG A 138 -10.82 -3.15 -6.85
N THR A 139 -11.87 -3.86 -6.47
CA THR A 139 -12.79 -4.52 -7.40
C THR A 139 -14.16 -3.85 -7.32
N THR A 140 -14.78 -3.61 -8.47
CA THR A 140 -16.13 -3.02 -8.59
C THR A 140 -16.90 -3.77 -9.65
N GLU A 141 -18.14 -4.13 -9.36
CA GLU A 141 -19.03 -4.85 -10.28
C GLU A 141 -20.03 -3.91 -10.92
N TYR A 142 -20.27 -4.10 -12.21
CA TYR A 142 -21.23 -3.34 -13.02
C TYR A 142 -22.17 -4.28 -13.73
N THR A 143 -23.40 -3.80 -13.94
CA THR A 143 -24.43 -4.46 -14.74
C THR A 143 -24.95 -3.49 -15.78
N GLY A 144 -25.32 -3.99 -16.96
CA GLY A 144 -25.85 -3.16 -18.04
C GLY A 144 -25.09 -3.36 -19.35
N ASN A 145 -25.33 -2.47 -20.29
CA ASN A 145 -24.66 -2.45 -21.59
C ASN A 145 -24.54 -1.00 -22.10
N ALA A 146 -23.78 -0.80 -23.19
CA ALA A 146 -23.59 0.52 -23.78
C ALA A 146 -24.87 1.21 -24.23
N SER A 147 -25.95 0.47 -24.55
CA SER A 147 -27.24 1.01 -25.02
C SER A 147 -28.13 1.46 -23.87
N THR A 148 -28.16 0.73 -22.77
CA THR A 148 -29.00 1.01 -21.60
C THR A 148 -28.30 1.78 -20.51
N GLY A 149 -26.96 1.87 -20.58
CA GLY A 149 -26.08 2.38 -19.55
C GLY A 149 -25.67 1.27 -18.58
N TYR A 150 -24.64 1.57 -17.80
CA TYR A 150 -24.12 0.70 -16.76
C TYR A 150 -24.57 1.19 -15.38
N SER A 151 -24.80 0.27 -14.47
CA SER A 151 -25.08 0.55 -13.07
C SER A 151 -24.16 -0.28 -12.18
N ARG A 152 -23.75 0.30 -11.08
CA ARG A 152 -22.95 -0.40 -10.05
C ARG A 152 -23.88 -1.35 -9.29
N LYS A 153 -23.38 -2.55 -9.02
CA LYS A 153 -24.06 -3.57 -8.24
C LYS A 153 -23.84 -3.40 -6.74
#